data_39e70cd7eb2620e28603a428e3425725
#
_entry.id   39e70cd7eb2620e28603a428e3425725
#
_cell.length_a   1.000
_cell.length_b   1.000
_cell.length_c   1.000
_cell.angle_alpha   90.00
_cell.angle_beta   90.00
_cell.angle_gamma   90.00
#
_symmetry.space_group_name_H-M   'P 1'
#
loop_
_entity.id
_entity.type
_entity.pdbx_description
1 polymer ?
#
loop_
_entity_poly.entity_id
_entity_poly.type
_entity_poly.pdbx_seq_one_letter_code
_entity_poly.pdbx_strand_id
1 'polypeptide(L)'
;MSEGNRLQIAPAVRISGEAHVPGDKSISHRLAMLGAVAEGTTTIHNFAESADCQSTLDCLSDLGVTIKRKGSTVTIEGRGLKGLQKPSGTLNAGNSGTTVRLMSGLVAGFPFASTFIGDESLSRRPMKRIVDPLKKFGATITARDDNYLPMTVQGGSLFPVSLTMQIASAQVKSAILLAGLHAPGLTTVREPVPTRNHTEIALAEFGARIKTAGDRVDIEGGRPLQGKEITVPGDISSAAFLIAAAVGVPDSTLTLRGLGLNPTRTGFLSLLQQMGANIEIAASATHGGERAGDVSVISSELSGAEVGGAWVPNLIDEIPMLAVLATRTQKGIRIRDAAELRAKESDRIRAVAANLRALGAHVEEYPDGLWVPGNQSLRGGEIDSFGDHRIAMAFAVAGLFSDGPVTIKDPSCVGISFPIFFEILESLKR
;
A
#
# COMPACT_ATOMS: atom_id res chain seq x y z
N MET A 1 -11.42 -30.39 -7.98
CA MET A 1 -10.99 -29.43 -6.92
C MET A 1 -9.52 -29.70 -6.67
N SER A 2 -8.64 -28.80 -7.08
CA SER A 2 -7.17 -29.00 -7.00
C SER A 2 -6.71 -28.87 -5.55
N GLU A 3 -6.12 -29.94 -5.02
CA GLU A 3 -5.48 -29.98 -3.69
C GLU A 3 -4.23 -29.10 -3.54
N GLY A 4 -3.94 -28.18 -4.48
CA GLY A 4 -2.60 -27.68 -4.78
C GLY A 4 -2.17 -26.33 -4.19
N ASN A 5 -3.01 -25.55 -3.55
CA ASN A 5 -2.61 -24.20 -3.10
C ASN A 5 -2.89 -23.97 -1.60
N ARG A 6 -2.16 -24.71 -0.77
CA ARG A 6 -2.24 -24.60 0.70
C ARG A 6 -0.82 -24.55 1.29
N LEU A 7 -0.64 -23.70 2.30
CA LEU A 7 0.60 -23.59 3.04
C LEU A 7 0.32 -23.75 4.53
N GLN A 8 1.08 -24.60 5.20
CA GLN A 8 1.00 -24.79 6.63
C GLN A 8 2.09 -24.00 7.36
N ILE A 9 1.68 -23.23 8.36
CA ILE A 9 2.58 -22.50 9.26
C ILE A 9 2.53 -23.17 10.63
N ALA A 10 3.65 -23.71 11.06
CA ALA A 10 3.79 -24.28 12.41
C ALA A 10 4.14 -23.20 13.44
N PRO A 11 3.74 -23.37 14.70
CA PRO A 11 4.16 -22.50 15.80
C PRO A 11 5.68 -22.32 15.85
N ALA A 12 6.12 -21.16 16.31
CA ALA A 12 7.54 -20.84 16.48
C ALA A 12 7.88 -20.74 17.98
N VAL A 13 9.08 -21.17 18.34
CA VAL A 13 9.60 -20.96 19.70
C VAL A 13 9.99 -19.50 19.89
N ARG A 14 10.65 -18.93 18.88
CA ARG A 14 11.02 -17.50 18.84
C ARG A 14 11.23 -17.03 17.40
N ILE A 15 11.21 -15.71 17.20
CA ILE A 15 11.62 -15.04 15.97
C ILE A 15 12.92 -14.30 16.24
N SER A 16 13.97 -14.57 15.44
CA SER A 16 15.25 -13.93 15.71
C SER A 16 16.08 -13.75 14.44
N GLY A 17 16.82 -12.66 14.39
CA GLY A 17 17.75 -12.37 13.32
C GLY A 17 17.65 -10.96 12.77
N GLU A 18 18.14 -10.80 11.57
CA GLU A 18 18.12 -9.57 10.79
C GLU A 18 17.51 -9.86 9.43
N ALA A 19 16.69 -8.92 8.92
CA ALA A 19 16.10 -9.06 7.60
C ALA A 19 15.96 -7.71 6.87
N HIS A 20 15.90 -7.81 5.56
CA HIS A 20 15.50 -6.72 4.66
C HIS A 20 14.16 -7.08 4.05
N VAL A 21 13.28 -6.09 3.93
CA VAL A 21 12.04 -6.24 3.18
C VAL A 21 12.18 -5.58 1.81
N PRO A 22 11.43 -6.01 0.80
CA PRO A 22 11.40 -5.35 -0.51
C PRO A 22 11.07 -3.86 -0.39
N GLY A 23 11.45 -3.11 -1.39
CA GLY A 23 11.15 -1.68 -1.47
C GLY A 23 9.65 -1.38 -1.37
N ASP A 24 9.31 -0.20 -0.82
CA ASP A 24 7.92 0.21 -0.62
C ASP A 24 7.14 0.25 -1.94
N LYS A 25 6.06 -0.52 -1.98
CA LYS A 25 5.17 -0.65 -3.14
C LYS A 25 4.60 0.71 -3.56
N SER A 26 4.13 1.50 -2.60
CA SER A 26 3.49 2.79 -2.86
C SER A 26 4.46 3.83 -3.43
N ILE A 27 5.71 3.81 -2.98
CA ILE A 27 6.78 4.67 -3.48
C ILE A 27 7.18 4.20 -4.88
N SER A 28 7.38 2.90 -5.08
CA SER A 28 7.77 2.30 -6.38
C SER A 28 6.81 2.68 -7.51
N HIS A 29 5.51 2.58 -7.31
CA HIS A 29 4.50 3.02 -8.29
C HIS A 29 4.70 4.47 -8.71
N ARG A 30 4.91 5.37 -7.73
CA ARG A 30 5.03 6.80 -7.96
C ARG A 30 6.29 7.16 -8.71
N LEU A 31 7.41 6.59 -8.29
CA LEU A 31 8.70 6.82 -8.95
C LEU A 31 8.68 6.32 -10.41
N ALA A 32 8.04 5.17 -10.68
CA ALA A 32 7.88 4.68 -12.05
C ALA A 32 7.04 5.64 -12.91
N MET A 33 5.91 6.10 -12.39
CA MET A 33 5.02 7.03 -13.11
C MET A 33 5.68 8.39 -13.36
N LEU A 34 6.38 8.94 -12.35
CA LEU A 34 7.09 10.21 -12.50
C LEU A 34 8.30 10.07 -13.40
N GLY A 35 9.07 8.97 -13.30
CA GLY A 35 10.16 8.66 -14.21
C GLY A 35 9.72 8.58 -15.66
N ALA A 36 8.53 8.04 -15.93
CA ALA A 36 7.99 7.92 -17.28
C ALA A 36 7.71 9.29 -17.94
N VAL A 37 7.32 10.29 -17.16
CA VAL A 37 7.01 11.66 -17.65
C VAL A 37 8.08 12.68 -17.29
N ALA A 38 9.21 12.28 -16.72
CA ALA A 38 10.38 13.13 -16.54
C ALA A 38 11.19 13.26 -17.85
N GLU A 39 12.09 14.22 -17.91
CA GLU A 39 13.11 14.32 -18.93
C GLU A 39 14.37 13.56 -18.48
N GLY A 40 15.00 12.84 -19.41
CA GLY A 40 16.18 12.02 -19.13
C GLY A 40 15.85 10.66 -18.54
N THR A 41 16.84 10.02 -17.94
CA THR A 41 16.75 8.66 -17.41
C THR A 41 16.48 8.68 -15.90
N THR A 42 15.56 7.83 -15.46
CA THR A 42 15.35 7.55 -14.04
C THR A 42 15.80 6.13 -13.73
N THR A 43 16.69 5.98 -12.73
CA THR A 43 17.11 4.68 -12.20
C THR A 43 16.59 4.51 -10.78
N ILE A 44 15.82 3.46 -10.56
CA ILE A 44 15.17 3.17 -9.28
C ILE A 44 15.77 1.88 -8.73
N HIS A 45 16.49 1.98 -7.61
CA HIS A 45 17.04 0.84 -6.88
C HIS A 45 16.05 0.36 -5.83
N ASN A 46 16.11 -0.92 -5.49
CA ASN A 46 15.19 -1.57 -4.55
C ASN A 46 13.72 -1.35 -4.90
N PHE A 47 13.40 -1.39 -6.19
CA PHE A 47 12.03 -1.32 -6.69
C PHE A 47 11.22 -2.54 -6.23
N ALA A 48 9.99 -2.35 -5.79
CA ALA A 48 9.14 -3.43 -5.30
C ALA A 48 8.90 -4.51 -6.36
N GLU A 49 9.19 -5.77 -6.01
CA GLU A 49 9.02 -6.93 -6.91
C GLU A 49 7.61 -7.52 -6.87
N SER A 50 6.63 -6.71 -6.61
CA SER A 50 5.22 -7.09 -6.49
C SER A 50 4.50 -7.10 -7.85
N ALA A 51 3.49 -7.96 -7.99
CA ALA A 51 2.66 -8.00 -9.19
C ALA A 51 1.97 -6.64 -9.47
N ASP A 52 1.56 -5.93 -8.43
CA ASP A 52 0.99 -4.58 -8.55
C ASP A 52 1.95 -3.60 -9.23
N CYS A 53 3.23 -3.60 -8.81
CA CYS A 53 4.24 -2.71 -9.41
C CYS A 53 4.59 -3.14 -10.83
N GLN A 54 4.60 -4.44 -11.11
CA GLN A 54 4.80 -4.95 -12.48
C GLN A 54 3.68 -4.45 -13.40
N SER A 55 2.42 -4.51 -12.97
CA SER A 55 1.30 -3.97 -13.76
C SER A 55 1.46 -2.49 -14.10
N THR A 56 2.07 -1.69 -13.21
CA THR A 56 2.41 -0.29 -13.53
C THR A 56 3.47 -0.18 -14.62
N LEU A 57 4.55 -0.96 -14.54
CA LEU A 57 5.61 -0.96 -15.55
C LEU A 57 5.06 -1.40 -16.91
N ASP A 58 4.21 -2.43 -16.95
CA ASP A 58 3.59 -2.93 -18.17
C ASP A 58 2.69 -1.86 -18.81
N CYS A 59 1.81 -1.23 -18.03
CA CYS A 59 0.98 -0.13 -18.51
C CYS A 59 1.81 1.06 -19.04
N LEU A 60 2.91 1.41 -18.37
CA LEU A 60 3.82 2.46 -18.85
C LEU A 60 4.52 2.07 -20.16
N SER A 61 4.91 0.80 -20.29
CA SER A 61 5.48 0.26 -21.54
C SER A 61 4.47 0.31 -22.68
N ASP A 62 3.18 -0.01 -22.43
CA ASP A 62 2.09 0.11 -23.40
C ASP A 62 1.84 1.56 -23.82
N LEU A 63 2.21 2.53 -22.97
CA LEU A 63 2.19 3.96 -23.27
C LEU A 63 3.47 4.47 -23.96
N GLY A 64 4.34 3.55 -24.44
CA GLY A 64 5.53 3.85 -25.24
C GLY A 64 6.77 4.21 -24.42
N VAL A 65 6.79 3.93 -23.11
CA VAL A 65 7.97 4.16 -22.26
C VAL A 65 8.93 3.00 -22.36
N THR A 66 10.20 3.27 -22.60
CA THR A 66 11.27 2.26 -22.58
C THR A 66 11.67 1.97 -21.15
N ILE A 67 11.46 0.74 -20.70
CA ILE A 67 11.75 0.28 -19.34
C ILE A 67 12.68 -0.92 -19.40
N LYS A 68 13.77 -0.88 -18.61
CA LYS A 68 14.69 -2.00 -18.41
C LYS A 68 14.65 -2.40 -16.94
N ARG A 69 14.56 -3.70 -16.66
CA ARG A 69 14.58 -4.24 -15.29
C ARG A 69 15.69 -5.27 -15.14
N LYS A 70 16.46 -5.14 -14.05
CA LYS A 70 17.45 -6.13 -13.62
C LYS A 70 17.31 -6.36 -12.11
N GLY A 71 16.65 -7.47 -11.73
CA GLY A 71 16.26 -7.72 -10.33
C GLY A 71 15.36 -6.60 -9.81
N SER A 72 15.73 -6.02 -8.68
CA SER A 72 15.05 -4.88 -8.06
C SER A 72 15.50 -3.51 -8.60
N THR A 73 16.33 -3.45 -9.62
CA THR A 73 16.69 -2.18 -10.28
C THR A 73 15.89 -1.98 -11.54
N VAL A 74 15.21 -0.84 -11.66
CA VAL A 74 14.40 -0.45 -12.81
C VAL A 74 14.95 0.83 -13.41
N THR A 75 15.22 0.84 -14.72
CA THR A 75 15.67 2.03 -15.46
C THR A 75 14.58 2.43 -16.45
N ILE A 76 14.18 3.68 -16.44
CA ILE A 76 13.08 4.26 -17.21
C ILE A 76 13.62 5.40 -18.05
N GLU A 77 13.44 5.34 -19.37
CA GLU A 77 13.75 6.42 -20.29
C GLU A 77 12.53 7.35 -20.35
N GLY A 78 12.61 8.47 -19.62
CA GLY A 78 11.50 9.39 -19.50
C GLY A 78 11.13 10.05 -20.83
N ARG A 79 9.83 10.29 -21.00
CA ARG A 79 9.24 10.85 -22.24
C ARG A 79 8.85 12.32 -22.12
N GLY A 80 9.03 12.93 -20.93
CA GLY A 80 8.52 14.27 -20.62
C GLY A 80 6.98 14.31 -20.55
N LEU A 81 6.44 15.43 -20.10
CA LEU A 81 5.00 15.63 -19.85
C LEU A 81 4.12 15.53 -21.11
N LYS A 82 4.66 15.40 -22.32
CA LYS A 82 3.90 15.31 -23.57
C LYS A 82 4.26 14.07 -24.40
N GLY A 83 5.16 13.22 -23.92
CA GLY A 83 5.79 12.19 -24.73
C GLY A 83 5.18 10.79 -24.62
N LEU A 84 4.20 10.55 -23.75
CA LEU A 84 3.49 9.27 -23.73
C LEU A 84 2.69 9.08 -25.03
N GLN A 85 2.59 7.84 -25.46
CA GLN A 85 1.93 7.47 -26.71
C GLN A 85 0.57 6.84 -26.43
N LYS A 86 -0.35 6.95 -27.41
CA LYS A 86 -1.62 6.24 -27.35
C LYS A 86 -1.38 4.74 -27.26
N PRO A 87 -1.94 4.04 -26.26
CA PRO A 87 -1.78 2.60 -26.16
C PRO A 87 -2.47 1.88 -27.31
N SER A 88 -1.90 0.77 -27.78
CA SER A 88 -2.47 -0.05 -28.86
C SER A 88 -3.68 -0.88 -28.42
N GLY A 89 -3.85 -1.07 -27.11
CA GLY A 89 -4.91 -1.87 -26.50
C GLY A 89 -5.36 -1.31 -25.17
N THR A 90 -5.94 -2.17 -24.34
CA THR A 90 -6.33 -1.84 -22.98
C THR A 90 -5.12 -1.92 -22.03
N LEU A 91 -5.07 -1.02 -21.06
CA LEU A 91 -4.10 -1.01 -20.00
C LEU A 91 -4.56 -1.97 -18.88
N ASN A 92 -3.88 -3.10 -18.76
CA ASN A 92 -4.24 -4.12 -17.78
C ASN A 92 -3.54 -3.86 -16.44
N ALA A 93 -4.30 -3.44 -15.46
CA ALA A 93 -3.79 -3.17 -14.12
C ALA A 93 -3.76 -4.40 -13.17
N GLY A 94 -4.16 -5.58 -13.64
CA GLY A 94 -4.24 -6.78 -12.80
C GLY A 94 -5.12 -6.55 -11.58
N ASN A 95 -4.57 -6.73 -10.37
CA ASN A 95 -5.24 -6.43 -9.10
C ASN A 95 -4.94 -5.00 -8.58
N SER A 96 -4.09 -4.23 -9.27
CA SER A 96 -3.53 -2.97 -8.76
C SER A 96 -4.50 -1.79 -8.85
N GLY A 97 -5.24 -1.52 -7.79
CA GLY A 97 -6.02 -0.28 -7.66
C GLY A 97 -5.16 0.98 -7.65
N THR A 98 -3.88 0.89 -7.25
CA THR A 98 -2.93 2.00 -7.30
C THR A 98 -2.61 2.37 -8.74
N THR A 99 -2.32 1.36 -9.58
CA THR A 99 -2.04 1.58 -11.01
C THR A 99 -3.20 2.32 -11.67
N VAL A 100 -4.43 1.81 -11.59
CA VAL A 100 -5.59 2.46 -12.24
C VAL A 100 -5.78 3.88 -11.73
N ARG A 101 -5.82 4.06 -10.41
CA ARG A 101 -6.21 5.35 -9.83
C ARG A 101 -5.18 6.44 -10.10
N LEU A 102 -3.90 6.14 -9.93
CA LEU A 102 -2.84 7.12 -10.15
C LEU A 102 -2.62 7.40 -11.64
N MET A 103 -2.54 6.33 -12.45
CA MET A 103 -2.35 6.50 -13.89
C MET A 103 -3.51 7.21 -14.55
N SER A 104 -4.75 7.07 -14.06
CA SER A 104 -5.87 7.86 -14.58
C SER A 104 -5.62 9.36 -14.47
N GLY A 105 -5.03 9.83 -13.36
CA GLY A 105 -4.58 11.21 -13.21
C GLY A 105 -3.48 11.58 -14.21
N LEU A 106 -2.50 10.69 -14.39
CA LEU A 106 -1.37 10.91 -15.27
C LEU A 106 -1.81 11.00 -16.75
N VAL A 107 -2.58 10.00 -17.23
CA VAL A 107 -2.99 9.95 -18.65
C VAL A 107 -4.05 10.99 -19.02
N ALA A 108 -4.73 11.59 -18.04
CA ALA A 108 -5.71 12.64 -18.27
C ALA A 108 -5.11 13.87 -19.00
N GLY A 109 -3.80 14.10 -18.88
CA GLY A 109 -3.11 15.19 -19.58
C GLY A 109 -2.72 14.91 -21.03
N PHE A 110 -3.01 13.72 -21.58
CA PHE A 110 -2.60 13.34 -22.93
C PHE A 110 -3.79 13.27 -23.90
N PRO A 111 -3.66 13.72 -25.17
CA PRO A 111 -4.77 13.87 -26.11
C PRO A 111 -5.20 12.54 -26.75
N PHE A 112 -5.35 11.48 -25.96
CA PHE A 112 -5.80 10.17 -26.40
C PHE A 112 -6.65 9.45 -25.34
N ALA A 113 -7.36 8.42 -25.78
CA ALA A 113 -8.12 7.56 -24.89
C ALA A 113 -7.23 6.43 -24.31
N SER A 114 -7.35 6.20 -23.01
CA SER A 114 -6.73 5.08 -22.30
C SER A 114 -7.81 4.29 -21.57
N THR A 115 -7.98 3.01 -21.92
CA THR A 115 -8.97 2.13 -21.30
C THR A 115 -8.28 1.20 -20.32
N PHE A 116 -8.67 1.28 -19.05
CA PHE A 116 -8.17 0.43 -17.98
C PHE A 116 -9.09 -0.78 -17.76
N ILE A 117 -8.46 -1.94 -17.60
CA ILE A 117 -9.09 -3.17 -17.15
C ILE A 117 -8.35 -3.72 -15.94
N GLY A 118 -8.95 -4.66 -15.24
CA GLY A 118 -8.35 -5.35 -14.10
C GLY A 118 -9.01 -6.71 -13.88
N ASP A 119 -8.50 -7.44 -12.91
CA ASP A 119 -9.08 -8.72 -12.52
C ASP A 119 -10.48 -8.57 -11.91
N GLU A 120 -11.08 -9.69 -11.54
CA GLU A 120 -12.43 -9.71 -10.97
C GLU A 120 -12.53 -8.91 -9.66
N SER A 121 -11.51 -8.99 -8.79
CA SER A 121 -11.46 -8.23 -7.54
C SER A 121 -11.38 -6.73 -7.80
N LEU A 122 -10.46 -6.29 -8.64
CA LEU A 122 -10.30 -4.86 -8.96
C LEU A 122 -11.52 -4.30 -9.70
N SER A 123 -12.16 -5.12 -10.54
CA SER A 123 -13.35 -4.72 -11.31
C SER A 123 -14.60 -4.47 -10.45
N ARG A 124 -14.58 -4.88 -9.19
CA ARG A 124 -15.64 -4.60 -8.19
C ARG A 124 -15.34 -3.37 -7.32
N ARG A 125 -14.11 -2.83 -7.37
CA ARG A 125 -13.73 -1.69 -6.54
C ARG A 125 -14.19 -0.37 -7.16
N PRO A 126 -14.73 0.59 -6.35
CA PRO A 126 -15.27 1.84 -6.87
C PRO A 126 -14.17 2.77 -7.40
N MET A 127 -14.42 3.37 -8.57
CA MET A 127 -13.54 4.35 -9.23
C MET A 127 -14.13 5.77 -9.23
N LYS A 128 -15.39 5.95 -8.85
CA LYS A 128 -16.07 7.26 -8.85
C LYS A 128 -15.30 8.32 -8.06
N ARG A 129 -14.63 7.90 -6.98
CA ARG A 129 -13.80 8.77 -6.13
C ARG A 129 -12.66 9.50 -6.88
N ILE A 130 -12.19 8.95 -8.02
CA ILE A 130 -11.20 9.60 -8.90
C ILE A 130 -11.83 10.15 -10.16
N VAL A 131 -12.91 9.55 -10.65
CA VAL A 131 -13.64 10.00 -11.84
C VAL A 131 -14.15 11.43 -11.64
N ASP A 132 -14.84 11.68 -10.53
CA ASP A 132 -15.46 12.99 -10.26
C ASP A 132 -14.41 14.14 -10.16
N PRO A 133 -13.29 14.01 -9.44
CA PRO A 133 -12.24 15.02 -9.45
C PRO A 133 -11.63 15.25 -10.84
N LEU A 134 -11.31 14.18 -11.58
CA LEU A 134 -10.64 14.29 -12.88
C LEU A 134 -11.55 14.94 -13.96
N LYS A 135 -12.86 14.71 -13.89
CA LYS A 135 -13.83 15.44 -14.75
C LYS A 135 -13.77 16.94 -14.52
N LYS A 136 -13.47 17.41 -13.31
CA LYS A 136 -13.32 18.85 -13.02
C LYS A 136 -12.09 19.48 -13.68
N PHE A 137 -11.05 18.70 -13.96
CA PHE A 137 -9.91 19.15 -14.78
C PHE A 137 -10.23 19.28 -16.28
N GLY A 138 -11.38 18.78 -16.74
CA GLY A 138 -11.77 18.76 -18.14
C GLY A 138 -11.58 17.41 -18.84
N ALA A 139 -11.14 16.37 -18.15
CA ALA A 139 -11.06 15.03 -18.72
C ALA A 139 -12.45 14.42 -18.92
N THR A 140 -12.65 13.70 -20.03
CA THR A 140 -13.86 12.91 -20.25
C THR A 140 -13.61 11.47 -19.80
N ILE A 141 -14.42 10.98 -18.86
CA ILE A 141 -14.25 9.64 -18.30
C ILE A 141 -15.57 8.88 -18.40
N THR A 142 -15.49 7.67 -18.95
CA THR A 142 -16.58 6.70 -18.98
C THR A 142 -16.17 5.46 -18.21
N ALA A 143 -17.06 4.89 -17.43
CA ALA A 143 -16.81 3.70 -16.62
C ALA A 143 -18.07 2.83 -16.62
N ARG A 144 -17.91 1.53 -16.39
CA ARG A 144 -19.05 0.64 -16.19
C ARG A 144 -19.84 1.11 -14.97
N ASP A 145 -21.15 1.27 -15.13
CA ASP A 145 -22.08 1.80 -14.12
C ASP A 145 -21.61 3.12 -13.49
N ASP A 146 -20.93 3.97 -14.28
CA ASP A 146 -20.30 5.23 -13.87
C ASP A 146 -19.30 5.11 -12.71
N ASN A 147 -18.89 3.90 -12.33
CA ASN A 147 -18.12 3.66 -11.11
C ASN A 147 -17.09 2.52 -11.16
N TYR A 148 -17.14 1.62 -12.13
CA TYR A 148 -16.32 0.40 -12.12
C TYR A 148 -15.52 0.23 -13.42
N LEU A 149 -14.52 -0.67 -13.37
CA LEU A 149 -13.82 -1.11 -14.57
C LEU A 149 -14.73 -2.00 -15.46
N PRO A 150 -14.58 -1.96 -16.79
CA PRO A 150 -13.63 -1.15 -17.56
C PRO A 150 -13.91 0.35 -17.45
N MET A 151 -12.83 1.15 -17.42
CA MET A 151 -12.91 2.60 -17.35
C MET A 151 -12.01 3.22 -18.43
N THR A 152 -12.55 4.15 -19.21
CA THR A 152 -11.82 4.88 -20.24
C THR A 152 -11.64 6.33 -19.82
N VAL A 153 -10.39 6.80 -19.84
CA VAL A 153 -10.01 8.19 -19.66
C VAL A 153 -9.64 8.76 -21.01
N GLN A 154 -10.47 9.67 -21.52
CA GLN A 154 -10.13 10.50 -22.66
C GLN A 154 -9.53 11.79 -22.11
N GLY A 155 -8.21 11.90 -22.25
CA GLY A 155 -7.46 13.06 -21.80
C GLY A 155 -7.38 14.16 -22.85
N GLY A 156 -6.66 15.23 -22.48
CA GLY A 156 -6.48 16.41 -23.35
C GLY A 156 -5.91 17.59 -22.58
N SER A 157 -6.31 18.79 -22.99
CA SER A 157 -5.95 20.01 -22.27
C SER A 157 -6.68 20.08 -20.94
N LEU A 158 -5.93 20.09 -19.84
CA LEU A 158 -6.46 20.18 -18.49
C LEU A 158 -6.43 21.62 -17.97
N PHE A 159 -7.37 21.94 -17.08
CA PHE A 159 -7.44 23.24 -16.38
C PHE A 159 -7.06 23.05 -14.91
N PRO A 160 -6.33 24.00 -14.29
CA PRO A 160 -6.03 23.92 -12.87
C PRO A 160 -7.30 24.04 -12.03
N VAL A 161 -7.38 23.30 -10.94
CA VAL A 161 -8.54 23.22 -10.07
C VAL A 161 -8.20 23.48 -8.61
N SER A 162 -9.19 23.93 -7.84
CA SER A 162 -9.12 23.95 -6.37
C SER A 162 -10.18 23.00 -5.83
N LEU A 163 -9.74 21.95 -5.13
CA LEU A 163 -10.60 20.87 -4.67
C LEU A 163 -10.43 20.61 -3.17
N THR A 164 -11.55 20.39 -2.48
CA THR A 164 -11.55 19.80 -1.14
C THR A 164 -11.97 18.35 -1.24
N MET A 165 -11.14 17.44 -0.72
CA MET A 165 -11.41 16.00 -0.74
C MET A 165 -12.56 15.67 0.21
N GLN A 166 -13.47 14.82 -0.24
CA GLN A 166 -14.62 14.35 0.56
C GLN A 166 -14.27 13.14 1.41
N ILE A 167 -13.21 12.43 1.06
CA ILE A 167 -12.74 11.22 1.72
C ILE A 167 -11.22 11.30 1.95
N ALA A 168 -10.73 10.75 3.06
CA ALA A 168 -9.31 10.63 3.34
C ALA A 168 -8.68 9.52 2.47
N SER A 169 -8.18 9.88 1.28
CA SER A 169 -7.59 8.93 0.34
C SER A 169 -6.36 9.48 -0.35
N ALA A 170 -5.19 8.93 0.02
CA ALA A 170 -3.93 9.28 -0.63
C ALA A 170 -3.95 8.99 -2.15
N GLN A 171 -4.69 7.98 -2.61
CA GLN A 171 -4.80 7.67 -4.04
C GLN A 171 -5.59 8.73 -4.79
N VAL A 172 -6.66 9.27 -4.22
CA VAL A 172 -7.43 10.38 -4.80
C VAL A 172 -6.56 11.63 -4.87
N LYS A 173 -5.88 12.00 -3.77
CA LYS A 173 -4.93 13.11 -3.75
C LYS A 173 -3.86 12.94 -4.83
N SER A 174 -3.25 11.76 -4.91
CA SER A 174 -2.22 11.46 -5.92
C SER A 174 -2.73 11.62 -7.34
N ALA A 175 -3.92 11.11 -7.67
CA ALA A 175 -4.51 11.26 -9.00
C ALA A 175 -4.73 12.74 -9.36
N ILE A 176 -5.19 13.55 -8.41
CA ILE A 176 -5.38 15.00 -8.59
C ILE A 176 -4.03 15.70 -8.82
N LEU A 177 -3.00 15.38 -8.03
CA LEU A 177 -1.67 15.98 -8.16
C LEU A 177 -1.00 15.60 -9.49
N LEU A 178 -1.13 14.34 -9.93
CA LEU A 178 -0.61 13.88 -11.22
C LEU A 178 -1.33 14.53 -12.40
N ALA A 179 -2.65 14.73 -12.33
CA ALA A 179 -3.38 15.52 -13.32
C ALA A 179 -2.95 17.00 -13.28
N GLY A 180 -2.71 17.54 -12.08
CA GLY A 180 -2.23 18.90 -11.86
C GLY A 180 -0.88 19.19 -12.52
N LEU A 181 -0.01 18.19 -12.71
CA LEU A 181 1.24 18.34 -13.49
C LEU A 181 1.02 18.82 -14.91
N HIS A 182 -0.10 18.43 -15.53
CA HIS A 182 -0.44 18.75 -16.92
C HIS A 182 -1.29 20.02 -17.06
N ALA A 183 -1.87 20.52 -15.95
CA ALA A 183 -2.74 21.70 -15.96
C ALA A 183 -1.90 22.97 -15.81
N PRO A 184 -1.80 23.87 -16.84
CA PRO A 184 -1.02 25.10 -16.73
C PRO A 184 -1.59 26.03 -15.65
N GLY A 185 -0.82 26.26 -14.57
CA GLY A 185 -1.24 27.09 -13.44
C GLY A 185 -1.23 26.33 -12.11
N LEU A 186 -1.93 26.89 -11.10
CA LEU A 186 -1.92 26.38 -9.74
C LEU A 186 -3.11 25.47 -9.47
N THR A 187 -2.84 24.19 -9.25
CA THR A 187 -3.83 23.23 -8.72
C THR A 187 -3.68 23.15 -7.20
N THR A 188 -4.80 23.27 -6.48
CA THR A 188 -4.87 23.17 -5.03
C THR A 188 -5.72 21.98 -4.59
N VAL A 189 -5.19 21.16 -3.67
CA VAL A 189 -5.94 20.10 -2.99
C VAL A 189 -6.00 20.41 -1.50
N ARG A 190 -7.20 20.34 -0.90
CA ARG A 190 -7.38 20.35 0.54
C ARG A 190 -7.83 18.99 1.03
N GLU A 191 -7.15 18.49 2.06
CA GLU A 191 -7.47 17.22 2.71
C GLU A 191 -7.81 17.47 4.21
N PRO A 192 -9.10 17.45 4.57
CA PRO A 192 -9.50 17.69 5.95
C PRO A 192 -8.92 16.70 6.95
N VAL A 193 -8.61 15.49 6.51
CA VAL A 193 -7.86 14.49 7.26
C VAL A 193 -6.58 14.16 6.49
N PRO A 194 -5.39 14.39 7.07
CA PRO A 194 -4.11 14.12 6.42
C PRO A 194 -3.99 12.67 5.98
N THR A 195 -3.47 12.48 4.76
CA THR A 195 -3.18 11.16 4.20
C THR A 195 -1.69 11.03 3.85
N ARG A 196 -1.27 9.84 3.43
CA ARG A 196 0.11 9.57 3.00
C ARG A 196 0.59 10.60 1.96
N ASN A 197 1.82 11.08 2.12
CA ASN A 197 2.39 12.18 1.33
C ASN A 197 3.51 11.74 0.37
N HIS A 198 3.60 10.46 0.03
CA HIS A 198 4.63 9.94 -0.89
C HIS A 198 4.60 10.63 -2.26
N THR A 199 3.42 11.05 -2.75
CA THR A 199 3.32 11.75 -4.04
C THR A 199 3.93 13.12 -3.97
N GLU A 200 3.70 13.85 -2.91
CA GLU A 200 4.27 15.17 -2.67
C GLU A 200 5.79 15.12 -2.58
N ILE A 201 6.31 14.14 -1.84
CA ILE A 201 7.75 13.91 -1.69
C ILE A 201 8.37 13.54 -3.03
N ALA A 202 7.81 12.57 -3.75
CA ALA A 202 8.31 12.15 -5.04
C ALA A 202 8.24 13.28 -6.08
N LEU A 203 7.17 14.06 -6.13
CA LEU A 203 7.04 15.22 -7.01
C LEU A 203 8.13 16.27 -6.72
N ALA A 204 8.38 16.59 -5.46
CA ALA A 204 9.43 17.51 -5.07
C ALA A 204 10.82 17.01 -5.50
N GLU A 205 11.09 15.71 -5.31
CA GLU A 205 12.35 15.08 -5.71
C GLU A 205 12.59 15.16 -7.21
N PHE A 206 11.55 14.99 -8.03
CA PHE A 206 11.62 15.15 -9.49
C PHE A 206 11.61 16.62 -9.95
N GLY A 207 11.62 17.59 -9.03
CA GLY A 207 11.72 19.03 -9.31
C GLY A 207 10.40 19.73 -9.60
N ALA A 208 9.26 19.10 -9.29
CA ALA A 208 7.96 19.77 -9.37
C ALA A 208 7.88 20.94 -8.36
N ARG A 209 7.23 22.02 -8.75
CA ARG A 209 6.89 23.10 -7.81
C ARG A 209 5.66 22.72 -7.00
N ILE A 210 5.88 22.06 -5.88
CA ILE A 210 4.86 21.62 -4.96
C ILE A 210 5.09 22.21 -3.57
N LYS A 211 4.02 22.59 -2.87
CA LYS A 211 4.07 23.13 -1.52
C LYS A 211 2.94 22.55 -0.69
N THR A 212 3.28 22.05 0.50
CA THR A 212 2.31 21.62 1.51
C THR A 212 2.27 22.62 2.65
N ALA A 213 1.07 23.05 3.06
CA ALA A 213 0.83 23.97 4.16
C ALA A 213 -0.45 23.56 4.91
N GLY A 214 -0.28 22.92 6.07
CA GLY A 214 -1.40 22.36 6.85
C GLY A 214 -2.18 21.31 6.05
N ASP A 215 -3.48 21.57 5.85
CA ASP A 215 -4.40 20.71 5.09
C ASP A 215 -4.33 20.90 3.56
N ARG A 216 -3.49 21.82 3.09
CA ARG A 216 -3.42 22.25 1.70
C ARG A 216 -2.15 21.77 1.01
N VAL A 217 -2.31 21.24 -0.20
CA VAL A 217 -1.23 20.92 -1.12
C VAL A 217 -1.46 21.68 -2.43
N ASP A 218 -0.45 22.45 -2.84
CA ASP A 218 -0.44 23.23 -4.09
C ASP A 218 0.59 22.66 -5.04
N ILE A 219 0.24 22.50 -6.32
CA ILE A 219 1.16 22.13 -7.39
C ILE A 219 1.04 23.08 -8.57
N GLU A 220 2.16 23.57 -9.08
CA GLU A 220 2.24 24.36 -10.30
C GLU A 220 2.52 23.44 -11.50
N GLY A 221 1.54 23.27 -12.38
CA GLY A 221 1.65 22.41 -13.56
C GLY A 221 2.34 23.05 -14.76
N GLY A 222 2.57 22.22 -15.80
CA GLY A 222 3.21 22.65 -17.05
C GLY A 222 4.72 22.80 -16.99
N ARG A 223 5.39 22.32 -15.93
CA ARG A 223 6.84 22.38 -15.79
C ARG A 223 7.48 21.01 -15.95
N PRO A 224 8.64 20.91 -16.66
CA PRO A 224 9.33 19.65 -16.84
C PRO A 224 9.81 19.08 -15.50
N LEU A 225 9.76 17.75 -15.39
CA LEU A 225 10.37 16.98 -14.32
C LEU A 225 11.73 16.45 -14.81
N GLN A 226 12.63 16.15 -13.88
CA GLN A 226 13.97 15.63 -14.19
C GLN A 226 14.13 14.20 -13.69
N GLY A 227 14.67 13.33 -14.56
CA GLY A 227 15.03 11.97 -14.20
C GLY A 227 16.04 11.94 -13.05
N LYS A 228 15.96 10.90 -12.21
CA LYS A 228 16.72 10.76 -10.97
C LYS A 228 17.26 9.36 -10.78
N GLU A 229 18.32 9.24 -10.01
CA GLU A 229 18.74 7.98 -9.41
C GLU A 229 18.28 7.96 -7.96
N ILE A 230 17.41 6.98 -7.62
CA ILE A 230 16.71 6.93 -6.34
C ILE A 230 16.69 5.50 -5.82
N THR A 231 16.95 5.34 -4.52
CA THR A 231 16.74 4.07 -3.80
C THR A 231 15.40 4.11 -3.05
N VAL A 232 14.58 3.11 -3.25
CA VAL A 232 13.32 2.93 -2.51
C VAL A 232 13.62 2.34 -1.14
N PRO A 233 13.17 2.94 -0.02
CA PRO A 233 13.33 2.33 1.28
C PRO A 233 12.43 1.08 1.42
N GLY A 234 12.77 0.19 2.34
CA GLY A 234 11.98 -1.01 2.64
C GLY A 234 10.54 -0.67 3.04
N ASP A 235 9.58 -1.49 2.59
CA ASP A 235 8.15 -1.25 2.82
C ASP A 235 7.77 -1.51 4.30
N ILE A 236 7.47 -0.44 5.01
CA ILE A 236 7.04 -0.49 6.42
C ILE A 236 5.74 -1.30 6.61
N SER A 237 4.85 -1.29 5.62
CA SER A 237 3.62 -2.09 5.64
C SER A 237 3.88 -3.60 5.52
N SER A 238 4.87 -3.97 4.73
CA SER A 238 5.36 -5.35 4.64
C SER A 238 6.10 -5.75 5.92
N ALA A 239 6.93 -4.85 6.44
CA ALA A 239 7.64 -5.03 7.71
C ALA A 239 6.70 -5.22 8.92
N ALA A 240 5.50 -4.63 8.89
CA ALA A 240 4.54 -4.69 9.99
C ALA A 240 4.19 -6.13 10.41
N PHE A 241 4.14 -7.07 9.47
CA PHE A 241 3.88 -8.49 9.77
C PHE A 241 5.05 -9.15 10.51
N LEU A 242 6.28 -8.85 10.10
CA LEU A 242 7.48 -9.38 10.77
C LEU A 242 7.68 -8.74 12.15
N ILE A 243 7.39 -7.44 12.28
CA ILE A 243 7.38 -6.72 13.56
C ILE A 243 6.35 -7.34 14.50
N ALA A 244 5.13 -7.59 14.03
CA ALA A 244 4.08 -8.23 14.83
C ALA A 244 4.46 -9.66 15.24
N ALA A 245 5.13 -10.42 14.36
CA ALA A 245 5.67 -11.73 14.71
C ALA A 245 6.68 -11.64 15.86
N ALA A 246 7.66 -10.72 15.77
CA ALA A 246 8.67 -10.53 16.81
C ALA A 246 8.09 -9.99 18.12
N VAL A 247 7.07 -9.14 18.08
CA VAL A 247 6.39 -8.64 19.30
C VAL A 247 5.58 -9.75 19.96
N GLY A 248 4.83 -10.54 19.16
CA GLY A 248 3.82 -11.50 19.65
C GLY A 248 4.39 -12.87 20.04
N VAL A 249 5.53 -13.30 19.49
CA VAL A 249 6.19 -14.56 19.83
C VAL A 249 7.19 -14.30 20.98
N PRO A 250 7.13 -15.04 22.11
CA PRO A 250 8.04 -14.85 23.24
C PRO A 250 9.52 -14.96 22.86
N ASP A 251 10.40 -14.37 23.66
CA ASP A 251 11.87 -14.45 23.54
C ASP A 251 12.42 -14.07 22.15
N SER A 252 11.69 -13.25 21.43
CA SER A 252 12.02 -12.83 20.07
C SER A 252 12.84 -11.53 20.05
N THR A 253 13.76 -11.44 19.09
CA THR A 253 14.55 -10.23 18.80
C THR A 253 14.78 -10.15 17.30
N LEU A 254 14.33 -9.07 16.67
CA LEU A 254 14.40 -8.87 15.24
C LEU A 254 14.92 -7.48 14.91
N THR A 255 15.84 -7.38 13.95
CA THR A 255 16.23 -6.10 13.35
C THR A 255 15.85 -6.07 11.88
N LEU A 256 15.11 -5.05 11.47
CA LEU A 256 14.75 -4.80 10.09
C LEU A 256 15.50 -3.57 9.58
N ARG A 257 16.24 -3.75 8.49
CA ARG A 257 17.14 -2.73 7.96
C ARG A 257 16.51 -1.89 6.86
N GLY A 258 16.86 -0.59 6.86
CA GLY A 258 16.55 0.33 5.77
C GLY A 258 15.07 0.56 5.51
N LEU A 259 14.22 0.46 6.54
CA LEU A 259 12.77 0.66 6.41
C LEU A 259 12.41 2.12 6.12
N GLY A 260 11.35 2.33 5.36
CA GLY A 260 10.71 3.64 5.21
C GLY A 260 10.12 4.11 6.53
N LEU A 261 10.56 5.30 6.99
CA LEU A 261 10.14 5.90 8.26
C LEU A 261 9.33 7.18 8.05
N ASN A 262 8.55 7.23 6.98
CA ASN A 262 7.64 8.36 6.74
C ASN A 262 6.61 8.45 7.87
N PRO A 263 6.46 9.62 8.55
CA PRO A 263 5.53 9.78 9.68
C PRO A 263 4.06 9.45 9.33
N THR A 264 3.67 9.59 8.06
CA THR A 264 2.33 9.21 7.60
C THR A 264 2.13 7.70 7.40
N ARG A 265 3.16 6.90 7.69
CA ARG A 265 3.19 5.43 7.53
C ARG A 265 3.61 4.68 8.80
N THR A 266 4.24 5.37 9.75
CA THR A 266 4.75 4.74 10.98
C THR A 266 3.72 4.64 12.10
N GLY A 267 2.44 4.85 11.80
CA GLY A 267 1.36 4.74 12.77
C GLY A 267 1.32 3.39 13.51
N PHE A 268 1.63 2.29 12.78
CA PHE A 268 1.72 0.97 13.38
C PHE A 268 2.80 0.87 14.46
N LEU A 269 4.01 1.39 14.19
CA LEU A 269 5.09 1.43 15.18
C LEU A 269 4.70 2.27 16.41
N SER A 270 4.15 3.46 16.15
CA SER A 270 3.74 4.37 17.23
C SER A 270 2.65 3.77 18.11
N LEU A 271 1.68 3.06 17.51
CA LEU A 271 0.63 2.39 18.26
C LEU A 271 1.19 1.22 19.10
N LEU A 272 2.06 0.39 18.53
CA LEU A 272 2.69 -0.70 19.28
C LEU A 272 3.51 -0.17 20.44
N GLN A 273 4.29 0.90 20.26
CA GLN A 273 5.04 1.53 21.35
C GLN A 273 4.11 2.07 22.45
N GLN A 274 2.97 2.68 22.10
CA GLN A 274 1.95 3.11 23.08
C GLN A 274 1.32 1.93 23.82
N MET A 275 1.23 0.77 23.18
CA MET A 275 0.76 -0.46 23.82
C MET A 275 1.81 -1.14 24.69
N GLY A 276 3.05 -0.66 24.71
CA GLY A 276 4.15 -1.19 25.52
C GLY A 276 5.19 -2.01 24.75
N ALA A 277 5.13 -2.05 23.42
CA ALA A 277 6.14 -2.77 22.64
C ALA A 277 7.53 -2.13 22.77
N ASN A 278 8.54 -2.97 22.93
CA ASN A 278 9.95 -2.57 22.94
C ASN A 278 10.46 -2.47 21.51
N ILE A 279 10.32 -1.28 20.92
CA ILE A 279 10.72 -0.98 19.55
C ILE A 279 11.68 0.20 19.59
N GLU A 280 12.89 -0.01 19.07
CA GLU A 280 13.89 1.02 18.86
C GLU A 280 13.96 1.39 17.38
N ILE A 281 14.01 2.69 17.07
CA ILE A 281 14.07 3.22 15.71
C ILE A 281 15.34 4.04 15.56
N ALA A 282 16.25 3.57 14.72
CA ALA A 282 17.48 4.28 14.36
C ALA A 282 17.34 4.92 12.98
N ALA A 283 16.89 6.18 12.91
CA ALA A 283 16.80 6.91 11.66
C ALA A 283 18.22 7.18 11.13
N SER A 284 18.50 6.78 9.89
CA SER A 284 19.87 6.77 9.37
C SER A 284 20.07 7.57 8.10
N ALA A 285 19.05 7.71 7.26
CA ALA A 285 19.20 8.29 5.92
C ALA A 285 17.91 8.91 5.38
N THR A 286 18.07 9.65 4.29
CA THR A 286 16.97 10.09 3.43
C THR A 286 17.22 9.54 2.03
N HIS A 287 16.29 8.79 1.48
CA HIS A 287 16.35 8.21 0.15
C HIS A 287 15.22 8.77 -0.72
N GLY A 288 15.57 9.51 -1.79
CA GLY A 288 14.57 10.14 -2.67
C GLY A 288 13.57 11.02 -1.92
N GLY A 289 14.03 11.78 -0.92
CA GLY A 289 13.17 12.58 -0.03
C GLY A 289 12.48 11.82 1.09
N GLU A 290 12.42 10.50 1.05
CA GLU A 290 11.80 9.64 2.07
C GLU A 290 12.78 9.34 3.21
N ARG A 291 12.31 9.45 4.46
CA ARG A 291 13.09 9.04 5.64
C ARG A 291 13.23 7.52 5.66
N ALA A 292 14.44 7.05 5.98
CA ALA A 292 14.71 5.63 6.15
C ALA A 292 15.55 5.37 7.40
N GLY A 293 15.49 4.12 7.91
CA GLY A 293 16.28 3.71 9.06
C GLY A 293 16.01 2.26 9.45
N ASP A 294 16.65 1.84 10.53
CA ASP A 294 16.53 0.48 11.06
C ASP A 294 15.52 0.45 12.19
N VAL A 295 14.81 -0.65 12.31
CA VAL A 295 13.84 -0.91 13.38
C VAL A 295 14.21 -2.20 14.09
N SER A 296 14.55 -2.09 15.37
CA SER A 296 14.82 -3.25 16.25
C SER A 296 13.63 -3.49 17.17
N VAL A 297 13.25 -4.74 17.32
CA VAL A 297 12.06 -5.18 18.06
C VAL A 297 12.45 -6.28 19.03
N ILE A 298 11.98 -6.18 20.26
CA ILE A 298 12.08 -7.24 21.27
C ILE A 298 10.66 -7.62 21.67
N SER A 299 10.40 -8.93 21.83
CA SER A 299 9.10 -9.43 22.27
C SER A 299 8.62 -8.73 23.54
N SER A 300 7.34 -8.42 23.62
CA SER A 300 6.79 -7.58 24.68
C SER A 300 5.35 -7.94 24.99
N GLU A 301 4.97 -7.75 26.25
CA GLU A 301 3.56 -7.78 26.64
C GLU A 301 2.88 -6.48 26.22
N LEU A 302 1.76 -6.61 25.53
CA LEU A 302 0.99 -5.47 25.03
C LEU A 302 -0.25 -5.22 25.88
N SER A 303 -0.52 -3.97 26.21
CA SER A 303 -1.70 -3.58 27.02
C SER A 303 -3.02 -3.73 26.25
N GLY A 304 -3.04 -3.38 24.98
CA GLY A 304 -4.23 -3.23 24.14
C GLY A 304 -4.47 -1.76 23.72
N ALA A 305 -5.45 -1.54 22.83
CA ALA A 305 -5.71 -0.20 22.29
C ALA A 305 -7.14 0.01 21.78
N GLU A 306 -7.51 1.29 21.61
CA GLU A 306 -8.62 1.73 20.76
C GLU A 306 -8.06 2.43 19.51
N VAL A 307 -8.51 2.00 18.34
CA VAL A 307 -8.11 2.52 17.02
C VAL A 307 -9.33 3.09 16.33
N GLY A 308 -9.29 4.37 16.02
CA GLY A 308 -10.39 5.07 15.32
C GLY A 308 -9.95 6.48 14.88
N GLY A 309 -10.81 7.21 14.18
CA GLY A 309 -10.57 8.59 13.78
C GLY A 309 -9.27 8.76 12.98
N ALA A 310 -8.40 9.66 13.43
CA ALA A 310 -7.15 10.01 12.76
C ALA A 310 -6.13 8.85 12.66
N TRP A 311 -6.25 7.81 13.47
CA TRP A 311 -5.40 6.63 13.37
C TRP A 311 -5.67 5.82 12.11
N VAL A 312 -6.93 5.72 11.68
CA VAL A 312 -7.35 4.79 10.61
C VAL A 312 -6.62 5.04 9.30
N PRO A 313 -6.50 6.25 8.75
CA PRO A 313 -5.77 6.48 7.50
C PRO A 313 -4.30 6.04 7.54
N ASN A 314 -3.66 6.13 8.72
CA ASN A 314 -2.26 5.75 8.92
C ASN A 314 -2.05 4.25 9.18
N LEU A 315 -3.11 3.52 9.53
CA LEU A 315 -3.08 2.11 9.95
C LEU A 315 -3.94 1.20 9.07
N ILE A 316 -4.69 1.76 8.11
CA ILE A 316 -5.75 1.02 7.40
C ILE A 316 -5.27 -0.30 6.79
N ASP A 317 -4.04 -0.33 6.35
CA ASP A 317 -3.46 -1.51 5.73
C ASP A 317 -2.89 -2.51 6.74
N GLU A 318 -2.61 -2.10 7.97
CA GLU A 318 -2.08 -2.90 9.07
C GLU A 318 -3.18 -3.39 10.02
N ILE A 319 -4.42 -2.91 9.87
CA ILE A 319 -5.56 -3.31 10.73
C ILE A 319 -5.77 -4.83 10.76
N PRO A 320 -5.69 -5.60 9.67
CA PRO A 320 -5.78 -7.06 9.76
C PRO A 320 -4.74 -7.67 10.71
N MET A 321 -3.50 -7.17 10.69
CA MET A 321 -2.44 -7.63 11.58
C MET A 321 -2.69 -7.22 13.03
N LEU A 322 -3.14 -5.98 13.26
CA LEU A 322 -3.53 -5.51 14.60
C LEU A 322 -4.64 -6.35 15.22
N ALA A 323 -5.64 -6.75 14.44
CA ALA A 323 -6.73 -7.59 14.91
C ALA A 323 -6.25 -9.00 15.33
N VAL A 324 -5.31 -9.57 14.59
CA VAL A 324 -4.65 -10.83 14.99
C VAL A 324 -3.84 -10.63 16.25
N LEU A 325 -3.01 -9.58 16.30
CA LEU A 325 -2.15 -9.28 17.46
C LEU A 325 -2.98 -8.96 18.72
N ALA A 326 -4.20 -8.47 18.57
CA ALA A 326 -5.11 -8.20 19.69
C ALA A 326 -5.31 -9.41 20.62
N THR A 327 -5.32 -10.62 20.06
CA THR A 327 -5.44 -11.87 20.84
C THR A 327 -4.29 -12.06 21.85
N ARG A 328 -3.12 -11.44 21.57
CA ARG A 328 -1.91 -11.50 22.41
C ARG A 328 -1.79 -10.33 23.38
N THR A 329 -2.70 -9.36 23.34
CA THR A 329 -2.69 -8.22 24.27
C THR A 329 -3.44 -8.52 25.55
N GLN A 330 -3.21 -7.74 26.61
CA GLN A 330 -3.92 -7.92 27.88
C GLN A 330 -5.41 -7.54 27.80
N LYS A 331 -5.72 -6.45 27.10
CA LYS A 331 -7.10 -5.85 27.08
C LYS A 331 -7.82 -6.00 25.74
N GLY A 332 -7.14 -6.49 24.69
CA GLY A 332 -7.69 -6.53 23.34
C GLY A 332 -7.54 -5.20 22.57
N ILE A 333 -8.02 -5.20 21.32
CA ILE A 333 -8.02 -4.01 20.46
C ILE A 333 -9.43 -3.79 19.91
N ARG A 334 -9.94 -2.56 20.05
CA ARG A 334 -11.15 -2.09 19.44
C ARG A 334 -10.83 -1.22 18.23
N ILE A 335 -11.41 -1.53 17.08
CA ILE A 335 -11.23 -0.82 15.82
C ILE A 335 -12.56 -0.22 15.39
N ARG A 336 -12.59 1.08 15.06
CA ARG A 336 -13.77 1.83 14.61
C ARG A 336 -13.39 2.71 13.41
N ASP A 337 -14.37 3.31 12.76
CA ASP A 337 -14.19 4.26 11.65
C ASP A 337 -13.43 3.68 10.43
N ALA A 338 -13.38 2.36 10.31
CA ALA A 338 -12.59 1.63 9.30
C ALA A 338 -13.47 0.98 8.20
N ALA A 339 -14.66 1.53 7.93
CA ALA A 339 -15.59 0.98 6.94
C ALA A 339 -14.97 0.79 5.55
N GLU A 340 -13.94 1.58 5.19
CA GLU A 340 -13.22 1.45 3.92
C GLU A 340 -12.53 0.07 3.75
N LEU A 341 -12.26 -0.66 4.84
CA LEU A 341 -11.73 -2.02 4.79
C LEU A 341 -12.65 -3.01 4.09
N ARG A 342 -13.97 -2.74 4.06
CA ARG A 342 -14.94 -3.60 3.35
C ARG A 342 -14.87 -3.47 1.83
N ALA A 343 -14.22 -2.42 1.32
CA ALA A 343 -14.07 -2.14 -0.11
C ALA A 343 -12.61 -2.29 -0.61
N LYS A 344 -11.80 -3.08 0.11
CA LYS A 344 -10.42 -3.41 -0.28
C LYS A 344 -10.39 -4.65 -1.20
N GLU A 345 -9.28 -5.38 -1.21
CA GLU A 345 -9.08 -6.62 -1.98
C GLU A 345 -10.12 -7.68 -1.62
N SER A 346 -10.47 -7.73 -0.35
CA SER A 346 -11.60 -8.46 0.23
C SER A 346 -12.38 -7.54 1.18
N ASP A 347 -13.52 -8.00 1.70
CA ASP A 347 -14.09 -7.41 2.92
C ASP A 347 -13.20 -7.84 4.10
N ARG A 348 -12.16 -7.02 4.38
CA ARG A 348 -11.14 -7.33 5.39
C ARG A 348 -11.71 -7.46 6.80
N ILE A 349 -12.77 -6.72 7.14
CA ILE A 349 -13.44 -6.82 8.44
C ILE A 349 -14.03 -8.22 8.58
N ARG A 350 -14.82 -8.64 7.58
CA ARG A 350 -15.44 -9.97 7.56
C ARG A 350 -14.39 -11.09 7.50
N ALA A 351 -13.38 -10.96 6.65
CA ALA A 351 -12.33 -11.96 6.47
C ALA A 351 -11.54 -12.20 7.76
N VAL A 352 -11.14 -11.13 8.46
CA VAL A 352 -10.46 -11.22 9.77
C VAL A 352 -11.37 -11.87 10.80
N ALA A 353 -12.63 -11.43 10.92
CA ALA A 353 -13.55 -11.98 11.89
C ALA A 353 -13.82 -13.47 11.65
N ALA A 354 -14.03 -13.88 10.40
CA ALA A 354 -14.27 -15.29 10.03
C ALA A 354 -13.05 -16.16 10.39
N ASN A 355 -11.85 -15.74 10.04
CA ASN A 355 -10.63 -16.50 10.30
C ASN A 355 -10.26 -16.55 11.79
N LEU A 356 -10.42 -15.47 12.56
CA LEU A 356 -10.23 -15.49 14.01
C LEU A 356 -11.18 -16.47 14.68
N ARG A 357 -12.47 -16.49 14.28
CA ARG A 357 -13.45 -17.47 14.78
C ARG A 357 -13.09 -18.91 14.40
N ALA A 358 -12.59 -19.13 13.18
CA ALA A 358 -12.13 -20.45 12.73
C ALA A 358 -10.97 -20.98 13.60
N LEU A 359 -10.10 -20.08 14.08
CA LEU A 359 -9.02 -20.41 15.01
C LEU A 359 -9.45 -20.37 16.49
N GLY A 360 -10.75 -20.27 16.76
CA GLY A 360 -11.32 -20.35 18.12
C GLY A 360 -11.32 -19.06 18.93
N ALA A 361 -10.94 -17.93 18.33
CA ALA A 361 -10.99 -16.64 19.01
C ALA A 361 -12.39 -16.05 19.03
N HIS A 362 -12.71 -15.32 20.11
CA HIS A 362 -13.86 -14.45 20.17
C HIS A 362 -13.58 -13.14 19.44
N VAL A 363 -14.52 -12.71 18.60
CA VAL A 363 -14.45 -11.44 17.88
C VAL A 363 -15.86 -10.91 17.61
N GLU A 364 -16.06 -9.65 17.91
CA GLU A 364 -17.28 -8.92 17.56
C GLU A 364 -17.02 -8.11 16.28
N GLU A 365 -17.90 -8.31 15.31
CA GLU A 365 -17.84 -7.61 14.02
C GLU A 365 -18.85 -6.47 14.02
N TYR A 366 -18.41 -5.27 13.59
CA TYR A 366 -19.24 -4.08 13.42
C TYR A 366 -19.24 -3.63 11.95
N PRO A 367 -20.20 -2.81 11.52
CA PRO A 367 -20.22 -2.29 10.15
C PRO A 367 -18.93 -1.59 9.71
N ASP A 368 -18.24 -0.93 10.64
CA ASP A 368 -17.06 -0.12 10.42
C ASP A 368 -15.82 -0.55 11.21
N GLY A 369 -15.82 -1.78 11.76
CA GLY A 369 -14.69 -2.23 12.56
C GLY A 369 -14.86 -3.58 13.25
N LEU A 370 -14.05 -3.80 14.28
CA LEU A 370 -13.97 -5.04 15.05
C LEU A 370 -13.68 -4.74 16.53
N TRP A 371 -14.13 -5.63 17.40
CA TRP A 371 -13.59 -5.78 18.74
C TRP A 371 -13.02 -7.18 18.92
N VAL A 372 -11.73 -7.27 19.23
CA VAL A 372 -11.04 -8.52 19.53
C VAL A 372 -10.52 -8.44 20.97
N PRO A 373 -11.11 -9.20 21.90
CA PRO A 373 -10.61 -9.30 23.28
C PRO A 373 -9.17 -9.80 23.34
N GLY A 374 -8.47 -9.44 24.39
CA GLY A 374 -7.12 -9.92 24.67
C GLY A 374 -7.08 -11.30 25.36
N ASN A 375 -5.86 -11.76 25.65
CA ASN A 375 -5.59 -13.01 26.38
C ASN A 375 -6.31 -14.23 25.79
N GLN A 376 -6.26 -14.38 24.47
CA GLN A 376 -6.89 -15.50 23.78
C GLN A 376 -5.80 -16.41 23.17
N SER A 377 -5.94 -17.72 23.36
CA SER A 377 -5.17 -18.72 22.64
C SER A 377 -5.85 -19.03 21.31
N LEU A 378 -5.07 -18.98 20.23
CA LEU A 378 -5.52 -19.41 18.91
C LEU A 378 -5.24 -20.91 18.75
N ARG A 379 -6.20 -21.65 18.23
CA ARG A 379 -6.04 -23.07 17.91
C ARG A 379 -5.42 -23.22 16.52
N GLY A 380 -4.75 -24.35 16.28
CA GLY A 380 -4.47 -24.75 14.91
C GLY A 380 -5.75 -24.93 14.08
N GLY A 381 -5.67 -24.74 12.79
CA GLY A 381 -6.84 -24.83 11.93
C GLY A 381 -6.60 -24.38 10.51
N GLU A 382 -7.65 -24.29 9.72
CA GLU A 382 -7.60 -23.82 8.35
C GLU A 382 -8.21 -22.43 8.26
N ILE A 383 -7.55 -21.52 7.53
CA ILE A 383 -8.02 -20.17 7.23
C ILE A 383 -8.10 -19.93 5.73
N ASP A 384 -8.94 -19.00 5.33
CA ASP A 384 -9.09 -18.57 3.95
C ASP A 384 -8.46 -17.18 3.77
N SER A 385 -7.55 -17.03 2.81
CA SER A 385 -6.97 -15.74 2.47
C SER A 385 -7.99 -14.81 1.79
N PHE A 386 -9.06 -15.34 1.24
CA PHE A 386 -10.01 -14.63 0.38
C PHE A 386 -9.33 -13.91 -0.80
N GLY A 387 -8.18 -14.43 -1.27
CA GLY A 387 -7.35 -13.79 -2.30
C GLY A 387 -6.68 -12.49 -1.85
N ASP A 388 -6.69 -12.17 -0.55
CA ASP A 388 -6.12 -10.96 0.03
C ASP A 388 -4.79 -11.26 0.72
N HIS A 389 -3.71 -10.70 0.17
CA HIS A 389 -2.35 -10.88 0.67
C HIS A 389 -2.18 -10.46 2.14
N ARG A 390 -2.91 -9.43 2.62
CA ARG A 390 -2.81 -8.98 4.02
C ARG A 390 -3.49 -9.93 4.98
N ILE A 391 -4.57 -10.57 4.56
CA ILE A 391 -5.21 -11.64 5.33
C ILE A 391 -4.27 -12.85 5.41
N ALA A 392 -3.71 -13.29 4.27
CA ALA A 392 -2.77 -14.41 4.24
C ALA A 392 -1.57 -14.18 5.17
N MET A 393 -0.93 -13.00 5.08
CA MET A 393 0.24 -12.66 5.91
C MET A 393 -0.11 -12.51 7.40
N ALA A 394 -1.24 -11.87 7.73
CA ALA A 394 -1.68 -11.71 9.12
C ALA A 394 -1.93 -13.07 9.81
N PHE A 395 -2.58 -14.00 9.10
CA PHE A 395 -2.85 -15.33 9.65
C PHE A 395 -1.66 -16.29 9.56
N ALA A 396 -0.67 -16.02 8.71
CA ALA A 396 0.64 -16.67 8.81
C ALA A 396 1.33 -16.31 10.14
N VAL A 397 1.28 -15.03 10.52
CA VAL A 397 1.81 -14.59 11.82
C VAL A 397 0.99 -15.18 12.97
N ALA A 398 -0.34 -15.27 12.84
CA ALA A 398 -1.19 -15.96 13.82
C ALA A 398 -0.72 -17.41 14.07
N GLY A 399 -0.34 -18.12 13.00
CA GLY A 399 0.18 -19.49 13.09
C GLY A 399 1.46 -19.62 13.92
N LEU A 400 2.26 -18.57 14.06
CA LEU A 400 3.50 -18.62 14.83
C LEU A 400 3.26 -18.71 16.35
N PHE A 401 2.12 -18.21 16.84
CA PHE A 401 1.77 -18.22 18.27
C PHE A 401 0.44 -18.91 18.57
N SER A 402 -0.04 -19.76 17.66
CA SER A 402 -1.19 -20.66 17.87
C SER A 402 -0.77 -21.96 18.56
N ASP A 403 -1.74 -22.69 19.16
CA ASP A 403 -1.50 -23.95 19.85
C ASP A 403 -1.24 -25.12 18.90
N GLY A 404 -1.37 -24.92 17.58
CA GLY A 404 -1.14 -25.92 16.55
C GLY A 404 -0.96 -25.28 15.18
N PRO A 405 -0.63 -26.06 14.14
CA PRO A 405 -0.38 -25.52 12.80
C PRO A 405 -1.60 -24.83 12.21
N VAL A 406 -1.38 -23.69 11.51
CA VAL A 406 -2.40 -22.99 10.74
C VAL A 406 -2.16 -23.22 9.26
N THR A 407 -3.19 -23.74 8.56
CA THR A 407 -3.16 -23.96 7.12
C THR A 407 -3.85 -22.81 6.39
N ILE A 408 -3.12 -22.15 5.50
CA ILE A 408 -3.60 -21.03 4.69
C ILE A 408 -4.06 -21.54 3.33
N LYS A 409 -5.30 -21.28 2.96
CA LYS A 409 -5.80 -21.47 1.59
C LYS A 409 -5.36 -20.30 0.73
N ASP A 410 -4.93 -20.59 -0.50
CA ASP A 410 -4.44 -19.62 -1.48
C ASP A 410 -3.37 -18.67 -0.93
N PRO A 411 -2.22 -19.19 -0.46
CA PRO A 411 -1.10 -18.36 0.00
C PRO A 411 -0.43 -17.59 -1.14
N SER A 412 -0.64 -17.96 -2.40
CA SER A 412 -0.02 -17.33 -3.59
C SER A 412 -0.43 -15.86 -3.77
N CYS A 413 -1.57 -15.45 -3.23
CA CYS A 413 -2.02 -14.05 -3.25
C CYS A 413 -1.02 -13.08 -2.60
N VAL A 414 -0.09 -13.57 -1.75
CA VAL A 414 0.99 -12.77 -1.15
C VAL A 414 1.91 -12.16 -2.22
N GLY A 415 2.07 -12.80 -3.38
CA GLY A 415 2.81 -12.28 -4.53
C GLY A 415 2.31 -10.94 -5.07
N ILE A 416 1.07 -10.55 -4.73
CA ILE A 416 0.53 -9.24 -5.10
C ILE A 416 1.34 -8.08 -4.49
N SER A 417 1.91 -8.27 -3.29
CA SER A 417 2.65 -7.21 -2.59
C SER A 417 4.00 -7.62 -2.03
N PHE A 418 4.18 -8.86 -1.57
CA PHE A 418 5.38 -9.31 -0.88
C PHE A 418 5.72 -10.78 -1.25
N PRO A 419 6.22 -11.05 -2.46
CA PRO A 419 6.41 -12.41 -2.99
C PRO A 419 7.24 -13.33 -2.11
N ILE A 420 8.29 -12.80 -1.46
CA ILE A 420 9.25 -13.57 -0.64
C ILE A 420 8.89 -13.58 0.86
N PHE A 421 7.65 -13.21 1.23
CA PHE A 421 7.24 -13.11 2.64
C PHE A 421 7.44 -14.42 3.42
N PHE A 422 6.97 -15.52 2.87
CA PHE A 422 7.06 -16.81 3.58
C PHE A 422 8.50 -17.30 3.72
N GLU A 423 9.36 -17.01 2.74
CA GLU A 423 10.79 -17.32 2.79
C GLU A 423 11.49 -16.55 3.92
N ILE A 424 11.24 -15.24 4.01
CA ILE A 424 11.77 -14.41 5.08
C ILE A 424 11.22 -14.87 6.43
N LEU A 425 9.91 -15.10 6.55
CA LEU A 425 9.29 -15.53 7.79
C LEU A 425 9.92 -16.84 8.31
N GLU A 426 10.09 -17.82 7.42
CA GLU A 426 10.69 -19.10 7.78
C GLU A 426 12.18 -18.97 8.14
N SER A 427 12.93 -18.08 7.48
CA SER A 427 14.34 -17.82 7.80
C SER A 427 14.56 -17.23 9.18
N LEU A 428 13.58 -16.52 9.72
CA LEU A 428 13.61 -15.87 11.04
C LEU A 428 13.10 -16.78 12.17
N LYS A 429 12.40 -17.84 11.83
CA LYS A 429 11.82 -18.81 12.77
C LYS A 429 12.89 -19.68 13.43
N ARG A 430 12.77 -19.91 14.74
CA ARG A 430 13.62 -20.79 15.52
C ARG A 430 12.75 -21.69 16.41
#